data_13d9605ed454bb65e465db18db8f9d50
#
_entry.id   13d9605ed454bb65e465db18db8f9d50
#
_cell.length_a   1.000
_cell.length_b   1.000
_cell.length_c   1.000
_cell.angle_alpha   90.00
_cell.angle_beta   90.00
_cell.angle_gamma   90.00
#
_symmetry.space_group_name_H-M   'P 1'
#
loop_
_entity.id
_entity.type
_entity.pdbx_description
1 polymer ?
#
loop_
_entity_poly.entity_id
_entity_poly.type
_entity_poly.pdbx_seq_one_letter_code
_entity_poly.pdbx_strand_id
1 'polypeptide(L)'
;MNYLLIDTANTFFRARHTAHRHSSVEERVGFAIHVTLGSIGKAFRERQADHVIFCLEGRSWRKDYYEPYKKNRKVARQALTEAEQKEDEMFWQAFDDLSAFIKEKTNCTVLQHAELEADDLIAGWIQSHQNDQHVIVSSDTDFYQLLSKNVKQYNGITDELHTLEGIFDKKGDPVLDKKTKEPKVVPDPAYILFKKCMRGDPTDNIFSAFPGVREKGTKNKVGLIEAFEDKSKKGYHWNNMMLQRWLDHDGHEHRVLDDYERNRVLVDLSAQPDD
;
A
#
# COMPACT_ATOMS: atom_id res chain seq x y z
N MET A 1 16.90 16.82 -1.64
CA MET A 1 16.69 16.45 -0.23
C MET A 1 16.41 14.95 -0.15
N ASN A 2 16.54 14.36 1.04
CA ASN A 2 16.20 12.95 1.28
C ASN A 2 15.04 12.92 2.29
N TYR A 3 13.84 12.60 1.82
CA TYR A 3 12.61 12.59 2.60
C TYR A 3 12.30 11.20 3.15
N LEU A 4 11.88 11.14 4.41
CA LEU A 4 11.31 9.94 5.01
C LEU A 4 9.78 10.12 5.08
N LEU A 5 9.04 9.37 4.28
CA LEU A 5 7.59 9.43 4.17
C LEU A 5 6.98 8.32 5.03
N ILE A 6 6.22 8.68 6.04
CA ILE A 6 5.66 7.73 7.00
C ILE A 6 4.20 7.45 6.65
N ASP A 7 3.90 6.21 6.29
CA ASP A 7 2.55 5.67 6.35
C ASP A 7 2.22 5.43 7.85
N THR A 8 1.63 6.46 8.47
CA THR A 8 1.59 6.55 9.93
C THR A 8 0.68 5.49 10.53
N ALA A 9 -0.50 5.27 9.95
CA ALA A 9 -1.43 4.27 10.44
C ALA A 9 -0.88 2.85 10.26
N ASN A 10 -0.33 2.51 9.09
CA ASN A 10 0.27 1.21 8.85
C ASN A 10 1.39 0.94 9.85
N THR A 11 2.30 1.90 10.05
CA THR A 11 3.44 1.75 10.96
C THR A 11 2.98 1.55 12.41
N PHE A 12 2.01 2.33 12.89
CA PHE A 12 1.50 2.25 14.26
C PHE A 12 0.69 0.97 14.50
N PHE A 13 -0.28 0.65 13.64
CA PHE A 13 -1.14 -0.53 13.83
C PHE A 13 -0.41 -1.85 13.57
N ARG A 14 0.65 -1.85 12.77
CA ARG A 14 1.55 -3.00 12.68
C ARG A 14 2.35 -3.22 13.96
N ALA A 15 2.79 -2.16 14.64
CA ALA A 15 3.44 -2.26 15.94
C ALA A 15 2.49 -2.85 17.00
N ARG A 16 1.18 -2.57 16.96
CA ARG A 16 0.15 -3.21 17.79
C ARG A 16 0.23 -4.74 17.74
N HIS A 17 0.41 -5.32 16.54
CA HIS A 17 0.50 -6.77 16.39
C HIS A 17 1.75 -7.39 17.03
N THR A 18 2.82 -6.64 17.21
CA THR A 18 4.03 -7.11 17.92
C THR A 18 3.87 -7.04 19.44
N ALA A 19 2.91 -6.27 19.92
CA ALA A 19 2.68 -6.01 21.35
C ALA A 19 1.85 -7.10 22.08
N HIS A 20 1.41 -8.16 21.41
CA HIS A 20 0.55 -9.20 21.99
C HIS A 20 1.12 -9.93 23.23
N ARG A 21 2.40 -9.77 23.51
CA ARG A 21 3.06 -10.40 24.66
C ARG A 21 2.88 -9.64 25.98
N HIS A 22 2.32 -8.43 25.92
CA HIS A 22 2.09 -7.59 27.10
C HIS A 22 0.73 -7.87 27.71
N SER A 23 0.63 -7.78 29.03
CA SER A 23 -0.52 -8.26 29.81
C SER A 23 -1.71 -7.28 29.78
N SER A 24 -1.46 -5.98 29.79
CA SER A 24 -2.52 -4.96 29.74
C SER A 24 -2.61 -4.24 28.40
N VAL A 25 -3.77 -3.61 28.14
CA VAL A 25 -3.97 -2.83 26.93
C VAL A 25 -3.08 -1.59 26.92
N GLU A 26 -2.92 -0.95 28.08
CA GLU A 26 -2.08 0.23 28.29
C GLU A 26 -0.61 -0.07 27.97
N GLU A 27 -0.11 -1.22 28.42
CA GLU A 27 1.24 -1.68 28.11
C GLU A 27 1.42 -1.93 26.62
N ARG A 28 0.43 -2.55 25.97
CA ARG A 28 0.45 -2.77 24.51
C ARG A 28 0.44 -1.48 23.72
N VAL A 29 -0.36 -0.49 24.14
CA VAL A 29 -0.39 0.85 23.53
C VAL A 29 0.97 1.55 23.69
N GLY A 30 1.51 1.59 24.90
CA GLY A 30 2.81 2.19 25.18
C GLY A 30 3.93 1.54 24.37
N PHE A 31 3.91 0.21 24.26
CA PHE A 31 4.87 -0.54 23.45
C PHE A 31 4.73 -0.24 21.95
N ALA A 32 3.49 -0.15 21.43
CA ALA A 32 3.25 0.19 20.04
C ALA A 32 3.79 1.59 19.68
N ILE A 33 3.57 2.60 20.55
CA ILE A 33 4.14 3.94 20.40
C ILE A 33 5.67 3.86 20.37
N HIS A 34 6.27 3.16 21.33
CA HIS A 34 7.72 3.01 21.44
C HIS A 34 8.34 2.36 20.20
N VAL A 35 7.75 1.27 19.73
CA VAL A 35 8.21 0.56 18.51
C VAL A 35 8.07 1.44 17.28
N THR A 36 6.96 2.15 17.15
CA THR A 36 6.70 3.07 16.04
C THR A 36 7.76 4.17 15.98
N LEU A 37 7.93 4.92 17.08
CA LEU A 37 8.91 6.01 17.12
C LEU A 37 10.35 5.50 17.01
N GLY A 38 10.66 4.37 17.63
CA GLY A 38 11.97 3.72 17.53
C GLY A 38 12.32 3.29 16.11
N SER A 39 11.36 2.71 15.40
CA SER A 39 11.51 2.30 13.99
C SER A 39 11.71 3.51 13.06
N ILE A 40 10.90 4.56 13.24
CA ILE A 40 11.04 5.80 12.46
C ILE A 40 12.38 6.48 12.75
N GLY A 41 12.77 6.60 14.01
CA GLY A 41 14.05 7.19 14.41
C GLY A 41 15.25 6.39 13.89
N LYS A 42 15.14 5.06 13.84
CA LYS A 42 16.13 4.18 13.20
C LYS A 42 16.22 4.46 11.71
N ALA A 43 15.07 4.41 11.01
CA ALA A 43 15.02 4.68 9.58
C ALA A 43 15.58 6.07 9.22
N PHE A 44 15.26 7.09 10.01
CA PHE A 44 15.78 8.45 9.84
C PHE A 44 17.32 8.48 9.83
N ARG A 45 17.95 7.87 10.82
CA ARG A 45 19.41 7.83 10.93
C ARG A 45 20.07 6.96 9.86
N GLU A 46 19.58 5.75 9.66
CA GLU A 46 20.18 4.78 8.74
C GLU A 46 20.01 5.17 7.28
N ARG A 47 18.92 5.85 6.93
CA ARG A 47 18.64 6.33 5.57
C ARG A 47 19.14 7.74 5.34
N GLN A 48 19.77 8.38 6.34
CA GLN A 48 20.31 9.74 6.27
C GLN A 48 19.26 10.72 5.75
N ALA A 49 18.05 10.64 6.30
CA ALA A 49 16.97 11.52 5.89
C ALA A 49 17.20 12.96 6.39
N ASP A 50 16.86 13.92 5.56
CA ASP A 50 16.94 15.35 5.92
C ASP A 50 15.65 15.80 6.62
N HIS A 51 14.51 15.21 6.28
CA HIS A 51 13.20 15.59 6.82
C HIS A 51 12.24 14.43 6.87
N VAL A 52 11.32 14.46 7.84
CA VAL A 52 10.29 13.43 8.07
C VAL A 52 8.91 14.01 7.78
N ILE A 53 8.13 13.30 6.99
CA ILE A 53 6.76 13.64 6.64
C ILE A 53 5.84 12.51 7.13
N PHE A 54 4.94 12.83 8.05
CA PHE A 54 3.90 11.92 8.53
C PHE A 54 2.65 12.11 7.69
N CYS A 55 2.19 11.05 7.03
CA CYS A 55 0.96 11.05 6.25
C CYS A 55 -0.14 10.36 7.06
N LEU A 56 -1.24 11.09 7.29
CA LEU A 56 -2.38 10.65 8.09
C LEU A 56 -3.56 10.31 7.20
N GLU A 57 -4.35 9.33 7.64
CA GLU A 57 -5.54 8.89 6.93
C GLU A 57 -6.66 9.95 6.98
N GLY A 58 -7.31 10.16 5.84
CA GLY A 58 -8.59 10.84 5.72
C GLY A 58 -9.69 9.87 5.31
N ARG A 59 -10.89 10.41 5.03
CA ARG A 59 -11.94 9.65 4.37
C ARG A 59 -11.55 9.46 2.90
N SER A 60 -11.48 8.22 2.46
CA SER A 60 -11.10 7.95 1.07
C SER A 60 -12.17 8.44 0.08
N TRP A 61 -11.79 9.27 -0.90
CA TRP A 61 -12.60 9.67 -2.04
C TRP A 61 -13.07 8.47 -2.89
N ARG A 62 -12.32 7.36 -2.84
CA ARG A 62 -12.64 6.10 -3.55
C ARG A 62 -13.98 5.51 -3.12
N LYS A 63 -14.44 5.79 -1.89
CA LYS A 63 -15.75 5.35 -1.38
C LYS A 63 -16.91 6.00 -2.12
N ASP A 64 -16.73 7.22 -2.62
CA ASP A 64 -17.75 7.92 -3.40
C ASP A 64 -17.73 7.46 -4.87
N TYR A 65 -16.55 7.09 -5.36
CA TYR A 65 -16.40 6.55 -6.71
C TYR A 65 -16.87 5.09 -6.83
N TYR A 66 -16.63 4.27 -5.80
CA TYR A 66 -16.94 2.84 -5.80
C TYR A 66 -17.45 2.39 -4.43
N GLU A 67 -18.78 2.27 -4.31
CA GLU A 67 -19.46 1.97 -3.04
C GLU A 67 -18.91 0.75 -2.29
N PRO A 68 -18.51 -0.37 -2.95
CA PRO A 68 -17.94 -1.52 -2.26
C PRO A 68 -16.57 -1.30 -1.62
N TYR A 69 -15.86 -0.22 -1.97
CA TYR A 69 -14.49 0.04 -1.52
C TYR A 69 -14.37 0.02 0.00
N LYS A 70 -13.51 -0.86 0.52
CA LYS A 70 -13.24 -1.07 1.97
C LYS A 70 -14.48 -1.35 2.84
N LYS A 71 -15.62 -1.74 2.24
CA LYS A 71 -16.86 -2.04 2.98
C LYS A 71 -16.71 -3.25 3.91
N ASN A 72 -15.90 -4.22 3.53
CA ASN A 72 -15.52 -5.38 4.34
C ASN A 72 -14.88 -4.98 5.69
N ARG A 73 -14.11 -3.88 5.74
CA ARG A 73 -13.50 -3.38 6.98
C ARG A 73 -14.56 -2.89 7.98
N LYS A 74 -15.65 -2.28 7.49
CA LYS A 74 -16.78 -1.87 8.35
C LYS A 74 -17.50 -3.07 8.95
N VAL A 75 -17.73 -4.11 8.13
CA VAL A 75 -18.34 -5.36 8.59
C VAL A 75 -17.46 -6.04 9.65
N ALA A 76 -16.15 -6.12 9.40
CA ALA A 76 -15.21 -6.69 10.36
C ALA A 76 -15.21 -5.94 11.71
N ARG A 77 -15.26 -4.59 11.70
CA ARG A 77 -15.37 -3.80 12.93
C ARG A 77 -16.67 -4.07 13.70
N GLN A 78 -17.77 -4.23 13.01
CA GLN A 78 -19.07 -4.53 13.64
C GLN A 78 -19.12 -5.92 14.26
N ALA A 79 -18.26 -6.84 13.84
CA ALA A 79 -18.15 -8.19 14.37
C ALA A 79 -17.24 -8.30 15.61
N LEU A 80 -16.57 -7.22 16.03
CA LEU A 80 -15.72 -7.21 17.22
C LEU A 80 -16.55 -7.37 18.49
N THR A 81 -16.02 -8.11 19.46
CA THR A 81 -16.58 -8.17 20.82
C THR A 81 -16.43 -6.83 21.54
N GLU A 82 -17.20 -6.60 22.61
CA GLU A 82 -17.11 -5.37 23.40
C GLU A 82 -15.68 -5.10 23.93
N ALA A 83 -14.96 -6.17 24.32
CA ALA A 83 -13.59 -6.05 24.80
C ALA A 83 -12.63 -5.63 23.67
N GLU A 84 -12.78 -6.20 22.48
CA GLU A 84 -12.00 -5.85 21.31
C GLU A 84 -12.31 -4.43 20.81
N GLN A 85 -13.57 -4.00 20.87
CA GLN A 85 -13.97 -2.64 20.53
C GLN A 85 -13.31 -1.62 21.47
N LYS A 86 -13.34 -1.88 22.78
CA LYS A 86 -12.71 -1.01 23.78
C LYS A 86 -11.19 -0.94 23.59
N GLU A 87 -10.55 -2.07 23.29
CA GLU A 87 -9.13 -2.08 22.98
C GLU A 87 -8.84 -1.26 21.71
N ASP A 88 -9.66 -1.44 20.66
CA ASP A 88 -9.50 -0.72 19.39
C ASP A 88 -9.65 0.80 19.60
N GLU A 89 -10.62 1.24 20.41
CA GLU A 89 -10.81 2.64 20.80
C GLU A 89 -9.58 3.21 21.52
N MET A 90 -8.97 2.47 22.44
CA MET A 90 -7.76 2.90 23.13
C MET A 90 -6.57 3.06 22.17
N PHE A 91 -6.42 2.17 21.21
CA PHE A 91 -5.38 2.29 20.17
C PHE A 91 -5.61 3.48 19.25
N TRP A 92 -6.86 3.76 18.84
CA TRP A 92 -7.18 4.94 18.06
C TRP A 92 -6.95 6.23 18.81
N GLN A 93 -7.34 6.30 20.07
CA GLN A 93 -7.06 7.46 20.94
C GLN A 93 -5.55 7.72 21.05
N ALA A 94 -4.77 6.67 21.27
CA ALA A 94 -3.31 6.78 21.33
C ALA A 94 -2.68 7.20 19.99
N PHE A 95 -3.26 6.79 18.87
CA PHE A 95 -2.84 7.24 17.54
C PHE A 95 -3.14 8.72 17.33
N ASP A 96 -4.30 9.19 17.74
CA ASP A 96 -4.67 10.60 17.65
C ASP A 96 -3.78 11.47 18.55
N ASP A 97 -3.53 11.04 19.79
CA ASP A 97 -2.62 11.72 20.72
C ASP A 97 -1.18 11.79 20.18
N LEU A 98 -0.69 10.69 19.60
CA LEU A 98 0.62 10.65 18.95
C LEU A 98 0.69 11.62 17.76
N SER A 99 -0.34 11.64 16.94
CA SER A 99 -0.44 12.51 15.76
C SER A 99 -0.46 13.98 16.17
N ALA A 100 -1.21 14.32 17.21
CA ALA A 100 -1.24 15.67 17.79
C ALA A 100 0.14 16.07 18.36
N PHE A 101 0.78 15.16 19.11
CA PHE A 101 2.12 15.38 19.64
C PHE A 101 3.14 15.67 18.52
N ILE A 102 3.13 14.87 17.45
CA ILE A 102 4.06 15.06 16.33
C ILE A 102 3.82 16.44 15.70
N LYS A 103 2.57 16.81 15.46
CA LYS A 103 2.18 18.08 14.85
C LYS A 103 2.59 19.30 15.71
N GLU A 104 2.43 19.21 17.01
CA GLU A 104 2.62 20.35 17.91
C GLU A 104 4.02 20.46 18.50
N LYS A 105 4.72 19.34 18.68
CA LYS A 105 5.95 19.27 19.49
C LYS A 105 7.20 18.88 18.68
N THR A 106 7.06 18.68 17.36
CA THR A 106 8.21 18.35 16.51
C THR A 106 8.33 19.32 15.34
N ASN A 107 9.48 19.28 14.66
CA ASN A 107 9.71 20.00 13.41
C ASN A 107 9.40 19.15 12.16
N CYS A 108 8.72 18.01 12.34
CA CYS A 108 8.28 17.16 11.24
C CYS A 108 7.10 17.81 10.50
N THR A 109 6.95 17.49 9.23
CA THR A 109 5.74 17.84 8.49
C THR A 109 4.66 16.78 8.75
N VAL A 110 3.42 17.23 8.96
CA VAL A 110 2.25 16.35 9.05
C VAL A 110 1.31 16.71 7.91
N LEU A 111 1.05 15.74 7.04
CA LEU A 111 0.09 15.86 5.95
C LEU A 111 -1.19 15.12 6.33
N GLN A 112 -2.30 15.80 6.18
CA GLN A 112 -3.64 15.25 6.37
C GLN A 112 -4.64 15.98 5.48
N HIS A 113 -5.49 15.24 4.80
CA HIS A 113 -6.57 15.78 4.00
C HIS A 113 -7.86 15.01 4.27
N ALA A 114 -9.00 15.70 4.28
CA ALA A 114 -10.29 15.09 4.64
C ALA A 114 -10.69 13.92 3.72
N GLU A 115 -10.39 14.01 2.43
CA GLU A 115 -10.83 13.07 1.40
C GLU A 115 -9.70 12.16 0.86
N LEU A 116 -8.44 12.34 1.30
CA LEU A 116 -7.30 11.54 0.84
C LEU A 116 -6.84 10.55 1.90
N GLU A 117 -6.41 9.38 1.44
CA GLU A 117 -5.72 8.39 2.27
C GLU A 117 -4.24 8.74 2.41
N ALA A 118 -3.55 8.15 3.37
CA ALA A 118 -2.11 8.35 3.55
C ALA A 118 -1.31 7.99 2.28
N ASP A 119 -1.75 6.98 1.54
CA ASP A 119 -1.15 6.54 0.28
C ASP A 119 -1.20 7.62 -0.80
N ASP A 120 -2.34 8.34 -0.90
CA ASP A 120 -2.50 9.46 -1.83
C ASP A 120 -1.56 10.61 -1.49
N LEU A 121 -1.41 10.91 -0.20
CA LEU A 121 -0.52 11.96 0.30
C LEU A 121 0.94 11.62 0.04
N ILE A 122 1.35 10.38 0.25
CA ILE A 122 2.70 9.89 -0.05
C ILE A 122 2.98 10.01 -1.55
N ALA A 123 2.07 9.53 -2.39
CA ALA A 123 2.21 9.62 -3.85
C ALA A 123 2.25 11.07 -4.34
N GLY A 124 1.36 11.92 -3.82
CA GLY A 124 1.34 13.37 -4.14
C GLY A 124 2.62 14.09 -3.75
N TRP A 125 3.20 13.76 -2.57
CA TRP A 125 4.48 14.31 -2.16
C TRP A 125 5.60 13.93 -3.13
N ILE A 126 5.69 12.64 -3.51
CA ILE A 126 6.69 12.16 -4.47
C ILE A 126 6.52 12.85 -5.82
N GLN A 127 5.29 12.99 -6.31
CA GLN A 127 4.98 13.68 -7.58
C GLN A 127 5.42 15.16 -7.55
N SER A 128 5.25 15.83 -6.42
CA SER A 128 5.63 17.23 -6.25
C SER A 128 7.14 17.44 -6.07
N HIS A 129 7.89 16.40 -5.68
CA HIS A 129 9.32 16.46 -5.34
C HIS A 129 10.15 15.45 -6.15
N GLN A 130 9.89 15.34 -7.45
CA GLN A 130 10.43 14.30 -8.34
C GLN A 130 11.97 14.24 -8.40
N ASN A 131 12.65 15.35 -8.11
CA ASN A 131 14.11 15.43 -8.15
C ASN A 131 14.78 15.05 -6.82
N ASP A 132 13.99 14.80 -5.79
CA ASP A 132 14.46 14.44 -4.45
C ASP A 132 14.47 12.92 -4.23
N GLN A 133 15.13 12.50 -3.16
CA GLN A 133 15.15 11.09 -2.74
C GLN A 133 14.05 10.85 -1.72
N HIS A 134 13.40 9.70 -1.81
CA HIS A 134 12.30 9.33 -0.92
C HIS A 134 12.47 7.92 -0.38
N VAL A 135 12.25 7.77 0.91
CA VAL A 135 12.13 6.47 1.56
C VAL A 135 10.75 6.39 2.22
N ILE A 136 9.90 5.52 1.70
CA ILE A 136 8.56 5.25 2.26
C ILE A 136 8.73 4.27 3.42
N VAL A 137 8.24 4.61 4.60
CA VAL A 137 8.19 3.70 5.76
C VAL A 137 6.80 3.09 5.84
N SER A 138 6.69 1.89 5.33
CA SER A 138 5.46 1.09 5.34
C SER A 138 5.77 -0.39 5.08
N SER A 139 4.90 -1.28 5.51
CA SER A 139 4.92 -2.70 5.15
C SER A 139 3.97 -3.02 3.99
N ASP A 140 3.24 -2.03 3.48
CA ASP A 140 2.27 -2.21 2.41
C ASP A 140 2.97 -2.38 1.05
N THR A 141 2.64 -3.45 0.35
CA THR A 141 3.21 -3.74 -0.97
C THR A 141 2.61 -2.90 -2.09
N ASP A 142 1.54 -2.15 -1.81
CA ASP A 142 0.94 -1.25 -2.80
C ASP A 142 1.88 -0.12 -3.20
N PHE A 143 2.78 0.27 -2.30
CA PHE A 143 3.83 1.24 -2.60
C PHE A 143 4.89 0.75 -3.58
N TYR A 144 4.94 -0.55 -3.91
CA TYR A 144 5.86 -1.04 -4.94
C TYR A 144 5.61 -0.38 -6.30
N GLN A 145 4.38 0.05 -6.58
CA GLN A 145 4.07 0.80 -7.81
C GLN A 145 4.77 2.17 -7.90
N LEU A 146 5.23 2.72 -6.77
CA LEU A 146 5.93 4.01 -6.69
C LEU A 146 7.45 3.86 -6.72
N LEU A 147 7.99 2.65 -6.62
CA LEU A 147 9.44 2.44 -6.59
C LEU A 147 10.09 2.94 -7.89
N SER A 148 11.17 3.67 -7.72
CA SER A 148 11.94 4.26 -8.82
C SER A 148 13.41 4.41 -8.41
N LYS A 149 14.24 5.01 -9.24
CA LYS A 149 15.62 5.37 -8.87
C LYS A 149 15.67 6.27 -7.63
N ASN A 150 14.65 7.10 -7.43
CA ASN A 150 14.58 8.09 -6.36
C ASN A 150 13.64 7.67 -5.21
N VAL A 151 12.91 6.57 -5.35
CA VAL A 151 11.93 6.11 -4.35
C VAL A 151 12.25 4.69 -3.93
N LYS A 152 12.42 4.50 -2.63
CA LYS A 152 12.64 3.22 -1.98
C LYS A 152 11.59 3.01 -0.90
N GLN A 153 11.39 1.78 -0.45
CA GLN A 153 10.50 1.46 0.66
C GLN A 153 11.28 0.74 1.76
N TYR A 154 11.11 1.19 2.98
CA TYR A 154 11.66 0.52 4.17
C TYR A 154 10.54 -0.16 4.96
N ASN A 155 10.66 -1.47 5.12
CA ASN A 155 9.78 -2.26 5.97
C ASN A 155 10.41 -2.41 7.37
N GLY A 156 9.89 -1.65 8.33
CA GLY A 156 10.42 -1.65 9.69
C GLY A 156 10.15 -2.94 10.49
N ILE A 157 9.27 -3.84 9.99
CA ILE A 157 8.98 -5.13 10.64
C ILE A 157 10.07 -6.15 10.31
N THR A 158 10.41 -6.26 9.03
CA THR A 158 11.42 -7.21 8.54
C THR A 158 12.82 -6.60 8.54
N ASP A 159 12.92 -5.29 8.76
CA ASP A 159 14.18 -4.53 8.68
C ASP A 159 14.82 -4.63 7.29
N GLU A 160 13.97 -4.52 6.25
CA GLU A 160 14.34 -4.68 4.85
C GLU A 160 14.14 -3.39 4.06
N LEU A 161 15.05 -3.10 3.14
CA LEU A 161 14.94 -2.03 2.17
C LEU A 161 14.58 -2.60 0.79
N HIS A 162 13.45 -2.16 0.26
CA HIS A 162 12.93 -2.59 -1.04
C HIS A 162 13.23 -1.52 -2.09
N THR A 163 13.86 -1.92 -3.18
CA THR A 163 14.28 -1.05 -4.28
C THR A 163 14.00 -1.71 -5.63
N LEU A 164 14.22 -0.99 -6.74
CA LEU A 164 14.15 -1.60 -8.08
C LEU A 164 15.18 -2.69 -8.31
N GLU A 165 16.33 -2.62 -7.63
CA GLU A 165 17.42 -3.58 -7.78
C GLU A 165 17.20 -4.85 -6.96
N GLY A 166 16.32 -4.80 -5.95
CA GLY A 166 16.04 -5.94 -5.09
C GLY A 166 15.63 -5.56 -3.68
N ILE A 167 15.62 -6.55 -2.81
CA ILE A 167 15.32 -6.42 -1.38
C ILE A 167 16.59 -6.69 -0.60
N PHE A 168 16.96 -5.76 0.27
CA PHE A 168 18.20 -5.79 1.04
C PHE A 168 17.90 -5.78 2.54
N ASP A 169 18.68 -6.54 3.29
CA ASP A 169 18.62 -6.55 4.75
C ASP A 169 19.30 -5.31 5.36
N LYS A 170 19.32 -5.23 6.70
CA LYS A 170 19.95 -4.13 7.45
C LYS A 170 21.46 -3.95 7.23
N LYS A 171 22.14 -4.99 6.72
CA LYS A 171 23.58 -4.94 6.40
C LYS A 171 23.82 -4.51 4.96
N GLY A 172 22.76 -4.44 4.15
CA GLY A 172 22.85 -4.19 2.73
C GLY A 172 23.06 -5.46 1.90
N ASP A 173 22.94 -6.65 2.52
CA ASP A 173 23.04 -7.92 1.83
C ASP A 173 21.68 -8.26 1.16
N PRO A 174 21.68 -8.88 -0.03
CA PRO A 174 20.45 -9.31 -0.70
C PRO A 174 19.67 -10.33 0.16
N VAL A 175 18.39 -10.09 0.36
CA VAL A 175 17.49 -11.05 1.02
C VAL A 175 17.20 -12.19 0.06
N LEU A 176 17.45 -13.41 0.48
CA LEU A 176 17.24 -14.60 -0.35
C LEU A 176 15.84 -15.18 -0.16
N ASP A 177 15.25 -15.66 -1.24
CA ASP A 177 14.04 -16.48 -1.17
C ASP A 177 14.35 -17.80 -0.43
N LYS A 178 13.46 -18.19 0.47
CA LYS A 178 13.66 -19.37 1.34
C LYS A 178 13.69 -20.68 0.54
N LYS A 179 12.99 -20.75 -0.58
CA LYS A 179 12.84 -21.96 -1.40
C LYS A 179 13.88 -22.02 -2.52
N THR A 180 13.97 -20.95 -3.31
CA THR A 180 14.88 -20.91 -4.49
C THR A 180 16.31 -20.56 -4.13
N LYS A 181 16.53 -19.91 -2.96
CA LYS A 181 17.83 -19.37 -2.54
C LYS A 181 18.37 -18.26 -3.44
N GLU A 182 17.55 -17.76 -4.34
CA GLU A 182 17.87 -16.62 -5.20
C GLU A 182 17.55 -15.29 -4.50
N PRO A 183 18.24 -14.18 -4.85
CA PRO A 183 17.90 -12.87 -4.33
C PRO A 183 16.44 -12.51 -4.65
N LYS A 184 15.74 -12.03 -3.64
CA LYS A 184 14.38 -11.50 -3.83
C LYS A 184 14.43 -10.20 -4.62
N VAL A 185 13.57 -10.09 -5.59
CA VAL A 185 13.40 -8.89 -6.41
C VAL A 185 11.97 -8.36 -6.26
N VAL A 186 11.83 -7.05 -6.36
CA VAL A 186 10.51 -6.45 -6.54
C VAL A 186 10.18 -6.54 -8.03
N PRO A 187 9.01 -7.07 -8.41
CA PRO A 187 8.60 -7.09 -9.82
C PRO A 187 8.49 -5.66 -10.38
N ASP A 188 8.46 -5.54 -11.70
CA ASP A 188 8.25 -4.25 -12.38
C ASP A 188 7.04 -3.52 -11.79
N PRO A 189 7.21 -2.27 -11.26
CA PRO A 189 6.13 -1.48 -10.69
C PRO A 189 4.92 -1.31 -11.60
N ALA A 190 5.14 -1.13 -12.91
CA ALA A 190 4.07 -1.01 -13.89
C ALA A 190 3.30 -2.32 -14.07
N TYR A 191 3.99 -3.47 -13.98
CA TYR A 191 3.36 -4.78 -14.02
C TYR A 191 2.56 -5.07 -12.75
N ILE A 192 3.09 -4.70 -11.57
CA ILE A 192 2.38 -4.84 -10.30
C ILE A 192 1.04 -4.09 -10.35
N LEU A 193 1.06 -2.83 -10.77
CA LEU A 193 -0.15 -2.02 -10.93
C LEU A 193 -1.14 -2.67 -11.92
N PHE A 194 -0.66 -3.06 -13.11
CA PHE A 194 -1.49 -3.73 -14.11
C PHE A 194 -2.14 -5.00 -13.56
N LYS A 195 -1.35 -5.86 -12.92
CA LYS A 195 -1.83 -7.12 -12.33
C LYS A 195 -2.88 -6.87 -11.25
N LYS A 196 -2.69 -5.85 -10.40
CA LYS A 196 -3.65 -5.49 -9.37
C LYS A 196 -4.95 -4.94 -9.98
N CYS A 197 -4.88 -4.12 -11.02
CA CYS A 197 -6.07 -3.66 -11.75
C CYS A 197 -6.85 -4.85 -12.37
N MET A 198 -6.16 -5.86 -12.87
CA MET A 198 -6.80 -7.05 -13.47
C MET A 198 -7.40 -8.01 -12.43
N ARG A 199 -6.69 -8.26 -11.33
CA ARG A 199 -7.10 -9.22 -10.30
C ARG A 199 -7.98 -8.62 -9.22
N GLY A 200 -8.03 -7.29 -9.13
CA GLY A 200 -8.65 -6.60 -8.02
C GLY A 200 -7.83 -6.71 -6.73
N ASP A 201 -8.44 -6.28 -5.64
CA ASP A 201 -7.87 -6.35 -4.30
C ASP A 201 -8.93 -6.78 -3.28
N PRO A 202 -8.92 -8.02 -2.82
CA PRO A 202 -9.86 -8.48 -1.79
C PRO A 202 -9.73 -7.73 -0.46
N THR A 203 -8.54 -7.21 -0.12
CA THR A 203 -8.30 -6.47 1.12
C THR A 203 -9.07 -5.15 1.13
N ASP A 204 -9.17 -4.50 -0.02
CA ASP A 204 -9.90 -3.26 -0.24
C ASP A 204 -11.28 -3.46 -0.87
N ASN A 205 -11.70 -4.72 -1.00
CA ASN A 205 -12.98 -5.11 -1.60
C ASN A 205 -13.15 -4.60 -3.04
N ILE A 206 -12.07 -4.64 -3.82
CA ILE A 206 -12.03 -4.31 -5.24
C ILE A 206 -12.15 -5.62 -6.04
N PHE A 207 -13.20 -5.75 -6.84
CA PHE A 207 -13.44 -6.97 -7.60
C PHE A 207 -12.52 -7.10 -8.81
N SER A 208 -12.19 -8.37 -9.14
CA SER A 208 -11.39 -8.68 -10.33
C SER A 208 -12.06 -8.18 -11.60
N ALA A 209 -11.29 -7.54 -12.48
CA ALA A 209 -11.74 -7.20 -13.83
C ALA A 209 -11.91 -8.45 -14.71
N PHE A 210 -11.15 -9.50 -14.45
CA PHE A 210 -11.25 -10.77 -15.16
C PHE A 210 -11.03 -11.95 -14.20
N PRO A 211 -12.08 -12.49 -13.59
CA PRO A 211 -12.00 -13.61 -12.66
C PRO A 211 -11.31 -14.83 -13.28
N GLY A 212 -10.40 -15.44 -12.53
CA GLY A 212 -9.69 -16.63 -12.96
C GLY A 212 -8.62 -16.42 -14.04
N VAL A 213 -8.27 -15.16 -14.36
CA VAL A 213 -7.22 -14.87 -15.32
C VAL A 213 -5.87 -15.44 -14.85
N ARG A 214 -5.16 -16.09 -15.77
CA ARG A 214 -3.85 -16.71 -15.51
C ARG A 214 -2.73 -15.69 -15.64
N GLU A 215 -1.67 -15.91 -14.90
CA GLU A 215 -0.44 -15.12 -15.00
C GLU A 215 0.18 -15.26 -16.39
N LYS A 216 0.43 -16.51 -16.79
CA LYS A 216 0.96 -16.86 -18.10
C LYS A 216 -0.11 -17.52 -18.96
N GLY A 217 -0.18 -17.11 -20.20
CA GLY A 217 -1.11 -17.66 -21.19
C GLY A 217 -0.83 -19.13 -21.55
N THR A 218 -1.70 -19.67 -22.36
CA THR A 218 -1.56 -20.99 -22.99
C THR A 218 -1.63 -20.82 -24.50
N LYS A 219 -1.44 -21.90 -25.26
CA LYS A 219 -1.57 -21.86 -26.73
C LYS A 219 -2.87 -21.17 -27.21
N ASN A 220 -3.96 -21.26 -26.44
CA ASN A 220 -5.29 -20.80 -26.84
C ASN A 220 -5.86 -19.67 -25.95
N LYS A 221 -5.13 -19.22 -24.91
CA LYS A 221 -5.61 -18.19 -23.99
C LYS A 221 -4.47 -17.26 -23.64
N VAL A 222 -4.72 -15.95 -23.76
CA VAL A 222 -3.80 -14.89 -23.35
C VAL A 222 -3.76 -14.81 -21.83
N GLY A 223 -2.57 -14.67 -21.24
CA GLY A 223 -2.36 -14.40 -19.82
C GLY A 223 -2.02 -12.93 -19.56
N LEU A 224 -1.81 -12.62 -18.28
CA LEU A 224 -1.48 -11.25 -17.85
C LEU A 224 -0.16 -10.76 -18.42
N ILE A 225 0.85 -11.64 -18.50
CA ILE A 225 2.19 -11.27 -18.98
C ILE A 225 2.10 -10.83 -20.44
N GLU A 226 1.49 -11.65 -21.29
CA GLU A 226 1.38 -11.38 -22.72
C GLU A 226 0.55 -10.11 -22.99
N ALA A 227 -0.54 -9.89 -22.22
CA ALA A 227 -1.34 -8.69 -22.33
C ALA A 227 -0.57 -7.43 -21.88
N PHE A 228 0.21 -7.53 -20.81
CA PHE A 228 1.01 -6.42 -20.31
C PHE A 228 2.12 -6.01 -21.26
N GLU A 229 2.86 -6.97 -21.84
CA GLU A 229 3.92 -6.73 -22.82
C GLU A 229 3.39 -6.00 -24.07
N ASP A 230 2.12 -6.26 -24.42
CA ASP A 230 1.45 -5.70 -25.58
C ASP A 230 0.63 -4.42 -25.29
N LYS A 231 0.59 -4.00 -24.01
CA LYS A 231 -0.25 -2.88 -23.51
C LYS A 231 0.07 -1.56 -24.22
N SER A 232 1.34 -1.22 -24.38
CA SER A 232 1.76 0.07 -24.96
C SER A 232 1.34 0.22 -26.42
N LYS A 233 1.31 -0.87 -27.17
CA LYS A 233 0.92 -0.92 -28.59
C LYS A 233 -0.57 -1.19 -28.79
N LYS A 234 -1.29 -1.56 -27.72
CA LYS A 234 -2.67 -2.07 -27.77
C LYS A 234 -2.84 -3.15 -28.86
N GLY A 235 -1.88 -4.06 -28.92
CA GLY A 235 -1.80 -5.09 -29.95
C GLY A 235 -2.79 -6.25 -29.74
N TYR A 236 -2.50 -7.39 -30.36
CA TYR A 236 -3.40 -8.54 -30.35
C TYR A 236 -3.69 -9.08 -28.96
N HIS A 237 -2.65 -9.28 -28.13
CA HIS A 237 -2.82 -9.86 -26.79
C HIS A 237 -3.58 -8.93 -25.84
N TRP A 238 -3.27 -7.63 -25.90
CA TRP A 238 -4.02 -6.62 -25.15
C TRP A 238 -5.48 -6.63 -25.53
N ASN A 239 -5.80 -6.51 -26.84
CA ASN A 239 -7.18 -6.46 -27.30
C ASN A 239 -7.92 -7.77 -27.02
N ASN A 240 -7.26 -8.93 -27.21
CA ASN A 240 -7.85 -10.23 -26.91
C ASN A 240 -8.30 -10.33 -25.47
N MET A 241 -7.52 -9.80 -24.51
CA MET A 241 -7.89 -9.79 -23.10
C MET A 241 -8.96 -8.75 -22.79
N MET A 242 -8.78 -7.50 -23.20
CA MET A 242 -9.62 -6.37 -22.79
C MET A 242 -11.01 -6.38 -23.42
N LEU A 243 -11.18 -7.00 -24.58
CA LEU A 243 -12.48 -7.11 -25.24
C LEU A 243 -13.34 -8.29 -24.76
N GLN A 244 -12.79 -9.13 -23.87
CA GLN A 244 -13.57 -10.25 -23.33
C GLN A 244 -14.70 -9.75 -22.44
N ARG A 245 -15.73 -10.59 -22.35
CA ARG A 245 -16.88 -10.40 -21.48
C ARG A 245 -17.07 -11.64 -20.60
N TRP A 246 -17.61 -11.45 -19.43
CA TRP A 246 -17.93 -12.52 -18.50
C TRP A 246 -19.21 -12.19 -17.73
N LEU A 247 -19.84 -13.21 -17.18
CA LEU A 247 -21.06 -13.04 -16.36
C LEU A 247 -20.70 -13.28 -14.90
N ASP A 248 -21.20 -12.41 -14.02
CA ASP A 248 -21.10 -12.62 -12.58
C ASP A 248 -22.14 -13.66 -12.09
N HIS A 249 -22.17 -13.92 -10.79
CA HIS A 249 -23.09 -14.90 -10.18
C HIS A 249 -24.56 -14.45 -10.21
N ASP A 250 -24.82 -13.15 -10.40
CA ASP A 250 -26.15 -12.58 -10.56
C ASP A 250 -26.60 -12.49 -12.03
N GLY A 251 -25.72 -12.89 -12.95
CA GLY A 251 -25.98 -12.90 -14.39
C GLY A 251 -25.74 -11.55 -15.08
N HIS A 252 -25.11 -10.58 -14.41
CA HIS A 252 -24.72 -9.33 -15.03
C HIS A 252 -23.51 -9.51 -15.93
N GLU A 253 -23.58 -8.91 -17.11
CA GLU A 253 -22.45 -8.93 -18.05
C GLU A 253 -21.42 -7.86 -17.71
N HIS A 254 -20.17 -8.27 -17.63
CA HIS A 254 -19.00 -7.43 -17.43
C HIS A 254 -18.12 -7.43 -18.66
N ARG A 255 -17.56 -6.28 -19.00
CA ARG A 255 -16.49 -6.17 -19.98
C ARG A 255 -15.16 -5.93 -19.27
N VAL A 256 -14.17 -6.72 -19.60
CA VAL A 256 -12.86 -6.68 -18.90
C VAL A 256 -12.24 -5.28 -18.91
N LEU A 257 -12.30 -4.57 -20.05
CA LEU A 257 -11.75 -3.22 -20.16
C LEU A 257 -12.41 -2.24 -19.18
N ASP A 258 -13.74 -2.28 -19.06
CA ASP A 258 -14.48 -1.33 -18.23
C ASP A 258 -14.17 -1.56 -16.74
N ASP A 259 -14.11 -2.82 -16.33
CA ASP A 259 -13.73 -3.19 -14.95
C ASP A 259 -12.24 -2.90 -14.68
N TYR A 260 -11.36 -3.08 -15.67
CA TYR A 260 -9.94 -2.72 -15.58
C TYR A 260 -9.76 -1.21 -15.36
N GLU A 261 -10.46 -0.36 -16.14
CA GLU A 261 -10.36 1.10 -16.00
C GLU A 261 -10.95 1.56 -14.65
N ARG A 262 -12.07 0.99 -14.21
CA ARG A 262 -12.59 1.21 -12.85
C ARG A 262 -11.54 0.88 -11.79
N ASN A 263 -10.95 -0.30 -11.86
CA ASN A 263 -9.95 -0.75 -10.89
C ASN A 263 -8.69 0.11 -10.94
N ARG A 264 -8.30 0.58 -12.13
CA ARG A 264 -7.15 1.48 -12.27
C ARG A 264 -7.37 2.78 -11.49
N VAL A 265 -8.54 3.39 -11.57
CA VAL A 265 -8.87 4.59 -10.78
C VAL A 265 -8.75 4.32 -9.28
N LEU A 266 -9.11 3.11 -8.82
CA LEU A 266 -9.08 2.74 -7.40
C LEU A 266 -7.69 2.38 -6.87
N VAL A 267 -6.83 1.82 -7.72
CA VAL A 267 -5.56 1.16 -7.30
C VAL A 267 -4.34 2.00 -7.64
N ASP A 268 -4.40 2.80 -8.72
CA ASP A 268 -3.30 3.65 -9.16
C ASP A 268 -3.13 4.84 -8.20
N LEU A 269 -2.05 4.83 -7.42
CA LEU A 269 -1.74 5.89 -6.46
C LEU A 269 -1.36 7.22 -7.16
N SER A 270 -1.14 7.22 -8.47
CA SER A 270 -0.95 8.44 -9.25
C SER A 270 -2.26 9.06 -9.76
N ALA A 271 -3.41 8.42 -9.50
CA ALA A 271 -4.74 8.83 -9.98
C ALA A 271 -5.57 9.58 -8.92
N GLN A 272 -4.92 10.17 -7.90
CA GLN A 272 -5.63 11.01 -6.93
C GLN A 272 -6.27 12.22 -7.62
N PRO A 273 -7.39 12.75 -7.06
CA PRO A 273 -8.01 13.97 -7.58
C PRO A 273 -7.04 15.16 -7.61
N ASP A 274 -7.19 16.03 -8.58
CA ASP A 274 -6.36 17.23 -8.78
C ASP A 274 -6.71 18.40 -7.83
N ASP A 275 -7.77 18.28 -7.02
CA ASP A 275 -8.33 19.36 -6.17
C ASP A 275 -7.72 19.38 -4.76
#